data_e1df3e90ba0ffcbf90efa741afce59a8
#
_entry.id   e1df3e90ba0ffcbf90efa741afce59a8
#
_cell.length_a   1.000
_cell.length_b   1.000
_cell.length_c   1.000
_cell.angle_alpha   90.00
_cell.angle_beta   90.00
_cell.angle_gamma   90.00
#
_symmetry.space_group_name_H-M   'P 1'
#
loop_
_entity.id
_entity.type
_entity.pdbx_description
1 polymer ?
#
loop_
_entity_poly.entity_id
_entity_poly.type
_entity_poly.pdbx_seq_one_letter_code
_entity_poly.pdbx_strand_id
1 'polypeptide(L)'
;ESGIRVLEVGCGCGATLAHIAYEWPDAKVSGIEIQDDIAKIGANYLDIRQGNIETMQIPYEKDTFDYIILADVLEHLHDPERILHKLLPYLKADGSILCSVPNILNRHVISDLLRGKLEYQDAGILDRTHLRFFTMDSIVRVFERCGMEVTQMMATYDTEELDAEAEELMNALYQIPHIADRQLFQVYQYV
;
A
#
# COMPACT_ATOMS: atom_id res chain seq x y z
N GLU A 1 -15.02 -20.86 17.93
CA GLU A 1 -13.98 -20.68 16.89
C GLU A 1 -13.19 -19.43 17.19
N SER A 2 -11.91 -19.48 16.93
CA SER A 2 -11.04 -18.31 17.09
C SER A 2 -11.45 -17.22 16.13
N GLY A 3 -11.54 -15.96 16.58
CA GLY A 3 -11.72 -14.81 15.72
C GLY A 3 -10.65 -14.71 14.63
N ILE A 4 -10.84 -13.80 13.66
CA ILE A 4 -9.88 -13.56 12.57
C ILE A 4 -8.48 -13.24 13.11
N ARG A 5 -7.46 -13.62 12.37
CA ARG A 5 -6.05 -13.29 12.66
C ARG A 5 -5.51 -12.36 11.59
N VAL A 6 -4.99 -11.22 11.98
CA VAL A 6 -4.52 -10.17 11.10
C VAL A 6 -3.07 -9.86 11.39
N LEU A 7 -2.27 -9.76 10.33
CA LEU A 7 -0.91 -9.23 10.36
C LEU A 7 -0.86 -7.94 9.56
N GLU A 8 -0.35 -6.86 10.13
CA GLU A 8 -0.04 -5.64 9.41
C GLU A 8 1.48 -5.45 9.34
N VAL A 9 2.03 -5.30 8.14
CA VAL A 9 3.43 -4.96 7.92
C VAL A 9 3.50 -3.45 7.67
N GLY A 10 4.45 -2.77 8.31
CA GLY A 10 4.49 -1.31 8.33
C GLY A 10 3.41 -0.71 9.24
N CYS A 11 3.10 -1.38 10.34
CA CYS A 11 1.94 -1.04 11.18
C CYS A 11 2.10 0.24 12.00
N GLY A 12 3.24 0.92 11.95
CA GLY A 12 3.51 2.06 12.81
C GLY A 12 3.35 1.72 14.29
N CYS A 13 2.68 2.55 15.05
CA CYS A 13 2.31 2.28 16.44
C CYS A 13 1.05 1.38 16.59
N GLY A 14 0.49 0.86 15.48
CA GLY A 14 -0.62 -0.08 15.49
C GLY A 14 -2.01 0.54 15.51
N ALA A 15 -2.21 1.74 14.96
CA ALA A 15 -3.52 2.40 14.97
C ALA A 15 -4.60 1.59 14.23
N THR A 16 -4.30 1.08 13.05
CA THR A 16 -5.19 0.20 12.28
C THR A 16 -5.51 -1.08 13.05
N LEU A 17 -4.50 -1.72 13.62
CA LEU A 17 -4.65 -2.93 14.42
C LEU A 17 -5.51 -2.71 15.67
N ALA A 18 -5.32 -1.57 16.35
CA ALA A 18 -6.13 -1.20 17.51
C ALA A 18 -7.60 -0.98 17.12
N HIS A 19 -7.84 -0.35 15.96
CA HIS A 19 -9.19 -0.17 15.43
C HIS A 19 -9.85 -1.51 15.09
N ILE A 20 -9.11 -2.41 14.42
CA ILE A 20 -9.59 -3.78 14.13
C ILE A 20 -9.95 -4.52 15.43
N ALA A 21 -9.09 -4.48 16.43
CA ALA A 21 -9.35 -5.13 17.72
C ALA A 21 -10.54 -4.53 18.47
N TYR A 22 -10.80 -3.24 18.29
CA TYR A 22 -11.97 -2.57 18.85
C TYR A 22 -13.27 -2.99 18.16
N GLU A 23 -13.31 -3.01 16.83
CA GLU A 23 -14.50 -3.39 16.04
C GLU A 23 -14.79 -4.89 16.10
N TRP A 24 -13.75 -5.72 16.20
CA TRP A 24 -13.84 -7.19 16.29
C TRP A 24 -13.08 -7.69 17.52
N PRO A 25 -13.73 -7.73 18.70
CA PRO A 25 -13.06 -8.07 19.97
C PRO A 25 -12.40 -9.46 20.02
N ASP A 26 -12.86 -10.40 19.19
CA ASP A 26 -12.27 -11.74 19.06
C ASP A 26 -11.11 -11.80 18.06
N ALA A 27 -10.82 -10.72 17.35
CA ALA A 27 -9.71 -10.64 16.39
C ALA A 27 -8.36 -10.70 17.14
N LYS A 28 -7.42 -11.45 16.56
CA LYS A 28 -6.02 -11.47 16.99
C LYS A 28 -5.20 -10.66 16.00
N VAL A 29 -4.66 -9.56 16.47
CA VAL A 29 -3.91 -8.63 15.62
C VAL A 29 -2.44 -8.66 15.96
N SER A 30 -1.59 -8.64 14.94
CA SER A 30 -0.13 -8.63 15.07
C SER A 30 0.46 -7.64 14.07
N GLY A 31 1.60 -7.05 14.39
CA GLY A 31 2.26 -6.05 13.54
C GLY A 31 3.77 -6.28 13.40
N ILE A 32 4.30 -5.82 12.27
CA ILE A 32 5.74 -5.68 12.04
C ILE A 32 6.00 -4.22 11.68
N GLU A 33 6.93 -3.58 12.37
CA GLU A 33 7.32 -2.19 12.16
C GLU A 33 8.84 -2.06 12.09
N ILE A 34 9.35 -1.32 11.09
CA ILE A 34 10.79 -1.15 10.90
C ILE A 34 11.41 -0.15 11.88
N GLN A 35 10.66 0.89 12.26
CA GLN A 35 11.12 1.94 13.14
C GLN A 35 11.04 1.50 14.60
N ASP A 36 12.21 1.40 15.26
CA ASP A 36 12.34 0.87 16.62
C ASP A 36 11.52 1.64 17.66
N ASP A 37 11.57 2.97 17.62
CA ASP A 37 10.86 3.83 18.58
C ASP A 37 9.35 3.71 18.42
N ILE A 38 8.86 3.64 17.18
CA ILE A 38 7.44 3.51 16.84
C ILE A 38 6.93 2.12 17.23
N ALA A 39 7.68 1.08 16.89
CA ALA A 39 7.34 -0.30 17.26
C ALA A 39 7.23 -0.46 18.79
N LYS A 40 8.15 0.14 19.56
CA LYS A 40 8.13 0.11 21.03
C LYS A 40 6.89 0.77 21.62
N ILE A 41 6.40 1.84 21.03
CA ILE A 41 5.15 2.50 21.48
C ILE A 41 3.99 1.51 21.33
N GLY A 42 3.82 0.91 20.16
CA GLY A 42 2.72 -0.01 19.88
C GLY A 42 2.82 -1.33 20.66
N ALA A 43 4.05 -1.84 20.88
CA ALA A 43 4.30 -3.08 21.63
C ALA A 43 3.87 -3.02 23.11
N ASN A 44 3.57 -1.83 23.67
CA ASN A 44 2.99 -1.74 24.99
C ASN A 44 1.52 -2.20 25.06
N TYR A 45 0.84 -2.29 23.91
CA TYR A 45 -0.60 -2.54 23.84
C TYR A 45 -0.98 -3.67 22.89
N LEU A 46 -0.14 -3.95 21.88
CA LEU A 46 -0.39 -4.90 20.80
C LEU A 46 0.83 -5.81 20.57
N ASP A 47 0.63 -6.95 19.88
CA ASP A 47 1.74 -7.82 19.46
C ASP A 47 2.45 -7.20 18.25
N ILE A 48 3.29 -6.20 18.49
CA ILE A 48 4.11 -5.55 17.46
C ILE A 48 5.57 -5.99 17.60
N ARG A 49 6.15 -6.43 16.48
CA ARG A 49 7.54 -6.87 16.37
C ARG A 49 8.34 -5.87 15.55
N GLN A 50 9.42 -5.37 16.14
CA GLN A 50 10.35 -4.53 15.40
C GLN A 50 11.16 -5.36 14.40
N GLY A 51 11.27 -4.88 13.17
CA GLY A 51 12.13 -5.50 12.16
C GLY A 51 11.88 -5.00 10.74
N ASN A 52 12.90 -5.15 9.91
CA ASN A 52 12.79 -4.90 8.48
C ASN A 52 12.26 -6.15 7.78
N ILE A 53 11.08 -6.06 7.20
CA ILE A 53 10.42 -7.18 6.51
C ILE A 53 11.28 -7.78 5.38
N GLU A 54 12.16 -6.99 4.76
CA GLU A 54 13.03 -7.49 3.70
C GLU A 54 14.10 -8.45 4.21
N THR A 55 14.56 -8.29 5.46
CA THR A 55 15.71 -9.04 5.99
C THR A 55 15.38 -9.94 7.19
N MET A 56 14.37 -9.58 7.98
CA MET A 56 14.01 -10.37 9.18
C MET A 56 13.43 -11.74 8.83
N GLN A 57 13.53 -12.68 9.75
CA GLN A 57 12.65 -13.85 9.74
C GLN A 57 11.30 -13.45 10.34
N ILE A 58 10.20 -13.85 9.69
CA ILE A 58 8.86 -13.55 10.18
C ILE A 58 8.63 -14.42 11.43
N PRO A 59 8.36 -13.80 12.61
CA PRO A 59 8.34 -14.50 13.90
C PRO A 59 6.98 -15.14 14.22
N TYR A 60 6.29 -15.61 13.20
CA TYR A 60 4.98 -16.26 13.31
C TYR A 60 5.00 -17.64 12.66
N GLU A 61 4.01 -18.46 12.98
CA GLU A 61 3.82 -19.76 12.34
C GLU A 61 3.21 -19.59 10.95
N LYS A 62 3.49 -20.55 10.06
CA LYS A 62 2.86 -20.60 8.73
C LYS A 62 1.37 -20.89 8.87
N ASP A 63 0.59 -20.57 7.83
CA ASP A 63 -0.86 -20.82 7.74
C ASP A 63 -1.63 -20.25 8.96
N THR A 64 -1.26 -19.02 9.34
CA THR A 64 -1.74 -18.38 10.57
C THR A 64 -2.78 -17.31 10.30
N PHE A 65 -2.55 -16.46 9.31
CA PHE A 65 -3.30 -15.22 9.14
C PHE A 65 -4.45 -15.37 8.13
N ASP A 66 -5.61 -14.85 8.51
CA ASP A 66 -6.75 -14.69 7.61
C ASP A 66 -6.54 -13.49 6.69
N TYR A 67 -5.89 -12.43 7.23
CA TYR A 67 -5.57 -11.22 6.49
C TYR A 67 -4.14 -10.77 6.74
N ILE A 68 -3.46 -10.33 5.68
CA ILE A 68 -2.19 -9.59 5.77
C ILE A 68 -2.41 -8.22 5.16
N ILE A 69 -2.07 -7.16 5.90
CA ILE A 69 -2.24 -5.76 5.49
C ILE A 69 -0.88 -5.19 5.11
N LEU A 70 -0.83 -4.55 3.92
CA LEU A 70 0.32 -3.86 3.35
C LEU A 70 -0.13 -2.44 2.94
N ALA A 71 -0.43 -1.60 3.94
CA ALA A 71 -0.89 -0.24 3.70
C ALA A 71 0.32 0.69 3.50
N ASP A 72 0.51 1.16 2.27
CA ASP A 72 1.63 2.03 1.87
C ASP A 72 3.00 1.43 2.25
N VAL A 73 3.23 0.19 1.82
CA VAL A 73 4.46 -0.57 2.11
C VAL A 73 5.20 -0.95 0.83
N LEU A 74 4.49 -1.41 -0.20
CA LEU A 74 5.12 -2.00 -1.39
C LEU A 74 5.98 -1.01 -2.16
N GLU A 75 5.63 0.26 -2.16
CA GLU A 75 6.38 1.35 -2.78
C GLU A 75 7.75 1.61 -2.12
N HIS A 76 7.89 1.26 -0.85
CA HIS A 76 9.15 1.40 -0.09
C HIS A 76 10.09 0.19 -0.24
N LEU A 77 9.64 -0.91 -0.85
CA LEU A 77 10.42 -2.13 -0.95
C LEU A 77 11.33 -2.15 -2.17
N HIS A 78 12.53 -2.71 -2.01
CA HIS A 78 13.44 -2.96 -3.15
C HIS A 78 12.87 -4.01 -4.11
N ASP A 79 12.19 -5.02 -3.57
CA ASP A 79 11.62 -6.13 -4.34
C ASP A 79 10.26 -6.55 -3.73
N PRO A 80 9.15 -5.89 -4.16
CA PRO A 80 7.80 -6.19 -3.68
C PRO A 80 7.38 -7.65 -3.92
N GLU A 81 7.69 -8.20 -5.10
CA GLU A 81 7.31 -9.58 -5.44
C GLU A 81 7.99 -10.59 -4.49
N ARG A 82 9.26 -10.38 -4.16
CA ARG A 82 9.98 -11.21 -3.19
C ARG A 82 9.33 -11.18 -1.80
N ILE A 83 8.85 -10.00 -1.37
CA ILE A 83 8.21 -9.86 -0.07
C ILE A 83 6.82 -10.49 -0.06
N LEU A 84 6.05 -10.36 -1.12
CA LEU A 84 4.79 -11.09 -1.28
C LEU A 84 5.03 -12.61 -1.18
N HIS A 85 5.98 -13.16 -1.95
CA HIS A 85 6.34 -14.57 -1.84
C HIS A 85 6.80 -15.00 -0.44
N LYS A 86 7.46 -14.10 0.29
CA LYS A 86 7.89 -14.35 1.68
C LYS A 86 6.69 -14.38 2.64
N LEU A 87 5.65 -13.59 2.40
CA LEU A 87 4.46 -13.48 3.24
C LEU A 87 3.43 -14.58 2.96
N LEU A 88 3.29 -15.03 1.71
CA LEU A 88 2.31 -16.04 1.30
C LEU A 88 2.27 -17.29 2.18
N PRO A 89 3.40 -17.90 2.64
CA PRO A 89 3.35 -19.06 3.51
C PRO A 89 2.68 -18.84 4.88
N TYR A 90 2.50 -17.60 5.30
CA TYR A 90 1.88 -17.23 6.58
C TYR A 90 0.39 -16.93 6.45
N LEU A 91 -0.07 -16.72 5.21
CA LEU A 91 -1.48 -16.56 4.88
C LEU A 91 -2.16 -17.93 4.83
N LYS A 92 -3.37 -18.04 5.34
CA LYS A 92 -4.20 -19.23 5.20
C LYS A 92 -4.61 -19.45 3.74
N ALA A 93 -5.02 -20.66 3.40
CA ALA A 93 -5.40 -21.03 2.03
C ALA A 93 -6.54 -20.20 1.45
N ASP A 94 -7.46 -19.71 2.30
CA ASP A 94 -8.59 -18.84 1.98
C ASP A 94 -8.40 -17.40 2.47
N GLY A 95 -7.17 -17.07 2.91
CA GLY A 95 -6.82 -15.75 3.38
C GLY A 95 -6.59 -14.75 2.26
N SER A 96 -6.60 -13.46 2.61
CA SER A 96 -6.45 -12.36 1.66
C SER A 96 -5.35 -11.38 2.08
N ILE A 97 -4.73 -10.74 1.09
CA ILE A 97 -3.87 -9.57 1.29
C ILE A 97 -4.68 -8.31 0.98
N LEU A 98 -4.65 -7.36 1.90
CA LEU A 98 -5.17 -6.01 1.71
C LEU A 98 -3.98 -5.08 1.49
N CYS A 99 -3.97 -4.35 0.39
CA CYS A 99 -2.82 -3.53 0.03
C CYS A 99 -3.28 -2.15 -0.44
N SER A 100 -2.59 -1.10 -0.01
CA SER A 100 -2.71 0.20 -0.65
C SER A 100 -1.37 0.65 -1.23
N VAL A 101 -1.42 1.37 -2.36
CA VAL A 101 -0.26 1.98 -3.02
C VAL A 101 -0.65 3.30 -3.69
N PRO A 102 0.22 4.32 -3.66
CA PRO A 102 -0.01 5.58 -4.38
C PRO A 102 -0.02 5.38 -5.89
N ASN A 103 -0.83 6.19 -6.57
CA ASN A 103 -0.96 6.15 -8.03
C ASN A 103 -0.06 7.19 -8.70
N ILE A 104 0.97 6.74 -9.40
CA ILE A 104 1.87 7.64 -10.16
C ILE A 104 1.19 8.36 -11.32
N LEU A 105 0.04 7.84 -11.83
CA LEU A 105 -0.74 8.52 -12.87
C LEU A 105 -1.58 9.67 -12.34
N ASN A 106 -1.50 9.99 -11.05
CA ASN A 106 -2.25 11.11 -10.49
C ASN A 106 -2.03 12.39 -11.30
N ARG A 107 -3.12 13.14 -11.53
CA ARG A 107 -3.15 14.33 -12.39
C ARG A 107 -2.17 15.44 -11.99
N HIS A 108 -1.91 15.62 -10.69
CA HIS A 108 -0.93 16.58 -10.21
C HIS A 108 0.49 16.15 -10.60
N VAL A 109 0.82 14.89 -10.40
CA VAL A 109 2.13 14.34 -10.79
C VAL A 109 2.32 14.44 -12.30
N ILE A 110 1.33 14.03 -13.09
CA ILE A 110 1.41 14.06 -14.56
C ILE A 110 1.52 15.48 -15.08
N SER A 111 0.71 16.42 -14.57
CA SER A 111 0.78 17.82 -15.01
C SER A 111 2.13 18.46 -14.69
N ASP A 112 2.72 18.15 -13.52
CA ASP A 112 4.05 18.63 -13.16
C ASP A 112 5.13 18.04 -14.05
N LEU A 113 5.08 16.74 -14.33
CA LEU A 113 6.00 16.10 -15.27
C LEU A 113 5.93 16.70 -16.68
N LEU A 114 4.72 17.00 -17.18
CA LEU A 114 4.54 17.67 -18.48
C LEU A 114 5.11 19.08 -18.50
N ARG A 115 5.19 19.75 -17.35
CA ARG A 115 5.84 21.06 -17.16
C ARG A 115 7.35 20.96 -16.90
N GLY A 116 7.91 19.74 -16.93
CA GLY A 116 9.33 19.47 -16.65
C GLY A 116 9.68 19.54 -15.17
N LYS A 117 8.71 19.40 -14.28
CA LYS A 117 8.89 19.41 -12.82
C LYS A 117 8.86 17.99 -12.28
N LEU A 118 9.83 17.66 -11.45
CA LEU A 118 9.86 16.43 -10.65
C LEU A 118 10.53 16.74 -9.32
N GLU A 119 9.72 16.95 -8.31
CA GLU A 119 10.21 17.30 -6.97
C GLU A 119 9.76 16.25 -5.96
N TYR A 120 10.74 15.60 -5.33
CA TYR A 120 10.47 14.69 -4.23
C TYR A 120 10.07 15.48 -2.98
N GLN A 121 9.07 14.95 -2.29
CA GLN A 121 8.44 15.56 -1.11
C GLN A 121 8.74 14.72 0.14
N ASP A 122 8.35 15.22 1.30
CA ASP A 122 8.48 14.50 2.58
C ASP A 122 7.26 13.59 2.86
N ALA A 123 6.24 13.64 2.02
CA ALA A 123 5.05 12.79 2.07
C ALA A 123 4.31 12.81 0.72
N GLY A 124 3.37 11.86 0.51
CA GLY A 124 2.53 11.79 -0.68
C GLY A 124 3.11 10.91 -1.78
N ILE A 125 2.60 11.04 -3.00
CA ILE A 125 2.93 10.14 -4.12
C ILE A 125 4.42 10.17 -4.46
N LEU A 126 5.04 11.35 -4.42
CA LEU A 126 6.47 11.54 -4.68
C LEU A 126 7.30 11.62 -3.38
N ASP A 127 6.89 10.88 -2.34
CA ASP A 127 7.71 10.76 -1.13
C ASP A 127 9.11 10.26 -1.50
N ARG A 128 10.13 10.93 -0.94
CA ARG A 128 11.55 10.62 -1.23
C ARG A 128 11.99 9.23 -0.79
N THR A 129 11.19 8.54 0.00
CA THR A 129 11.44 7.17 0.44
C THR A 129 10.79 6.12 -0.47
N HIS A 130 9.98 6.54 -1.46
CA HIS A 130 9.41 5.64 -2.44
C HIS A 130 10.46 5.16 -3.43
N LEU A 131 10.66 3.86 -3.49
CA LEU A 131 11.58 3.18 -4.41
C LEU A 131 10.88 2.67 -5.66
N ARG A 132 9.57 2.51 -5.59
CA ARG A 132 8.69 2.00 -6.66
C ARG A 132 7.48 2.91 -6.83
N PHE A 133 7.02 3.00 -8.07
CA PHE A 133 5.82 3.73 -8.41
C PHE A 133 4.87 2.81 -9.14
N PHE A 134 3.59 2.87 -8.79
CA PHE A 134 2.59 1.97 -9.32
C PHE A 134 1.51 2.71 -10.10
N THR A 135 1.02 2.04 -11.13
CA THR A 135 -0.28 2.28 -11.76
C THR A 135 -1.20 1.13 -11.39
N MET A 136 -2.48 1.23 -11.63
CA MET A 136 -3.44 0.14 -11.44
C MET A 136 -2.98 -1.15 -12.13
N ASP A 137 -2.62 -1.07 -13.41
CA ASP A 137 -2.16 -2.23 -14.19
C ASP A 137 -0.88 -2.84 -13.61
N SER A 138 0.07 -2.01 -13.18
CA SER A 138 1.35 -2.52 -12.68
C SER A 138 1.22 -3.20 -11.33
N ILE A 139 0.39 -2.69 -10.41
CA ILE A 139 0.19 -3.34 -9.11
C ILE A 139 -0.57 -4.66 -9.26
N VAL A 140 -1.60 -4.72 -10.11
CA VAL A 140 -2.30 -5.97 -10.42
C VAL A 140 -1.32 -7.03 -10.91
N ARG A 141 -0.44 -6.68 -11.85
CA ARG A 141 0.58 -7.61 -12.36
C ARG A 141 1.56 -8.10 -11.30
N VAL A 142 1.90 -7.28 -10.31
CA VAL A 142 2.76 -7.71 -9.18
C VAL A 142 2.10 -8.86 -8.43
N PHE A 143 0.81 -8.74 -8.10
CA PHE A 143 0.06 -9.81 -7.43
C PHE A 143 -0.11 -11.05 -8.31
N GLU A 144 -0.49 -10.88 -9.58
CA GLU A 144 -0.64 -11.99 -10.54
C GLU A 144 0.65 -12.81 -10.70
N ARG A 145 1.82 -12.16 -10.78
CA ARG A 145 3.13 -12.84 -10.85
C ARG A 145 3.45 -13.63 -9.60
N CYS A 146 2.89 -13.25 -8.45
CA CYS A 146 2.98 -14.01 -7.21
C CYS A 146 1.95 -15.15 -7.12
N GLY A 147 1.16 -15.39 -8.17
CA GLY A 147 0.12 -16.43 -8.19
C GLY A 147 -1.16 -16.05 -7.45
N MET A 148 -1.39 -14.76 -7.22
CA MET A 148 -2.57 -14.23 -6.54
C MET A 148 -3.55 -13.65 -7.56
N GLU A 149 -4.84 -13.67 -7.23
CA GLU A 149 -5.89 -13.01 -7.98
C GLU A 149 -6.33 -11.74 -7.24
N VAL A 150 -6.44 -10.62 -7.95
CA VAL A 150 -7.01 -9.40 -7.39
C VAL A 150 -8.53 -9.48 -7.54
N THR A 151 -9.22 -9.68 -6.43
CA THR A 151 -10.68 -9.89 -6.40
C THR A 151 -11.46 -8.59 -6.23
N GLN A 152 -10.83 -7.57 -5.66
CA GLN A 152 -11.44 -6.26 -5.42
C GLN A 152 -10.42 -5.16 -5.59
N MET A 153 -10.85 -4.04 -6.15
CA MET A 153 -10.06 -2.82 -6.27
C MET A 153 -10.91 -1.64 -5.83
N MET A 154 -10.41 -0.85 -4.91
CA MET A 154 -10.98 0.43 -4.52
C MET A 154 -9.98 1.54 -4.83
N ALA A 155 -10.45 2.78 -4.81
CA ALA A 155 -9.61 3.94 -5.06
C ALA A 155 -10.01 5.09 -4.13
N THR A 156 -9.03 5.79 -3.62
CA THR A 156 -9.22 7.13 -3.07
C THR A 156 -8.96 8.16 -4.17
N TYR A 157 -9.69 9.26 -4.12
CA TYR A 157 -9.61 10.29 -5.15
C TYR A 157 -8.97 11.55 -4.61
N ASP A 158 -8.24 12.20 -5.48
CA ASP A 158 -7.68 13.50 -5.21
C ASP A 158 -8.81 14.55 -5.10
N THR A 159 -8.76 15.35 -4.05
CA THR A 159 -9.72 16.44 -3.80
C THR A 159 -9.12 17.81 -4.06
N GLU A 160 -7.83 17.90 -4.32
CA GLU A 160 -7.17 19.18 -4.62
C GLU A 160 -7.46 19.60 -6.07
N GLU A 161 -7.69 20.91 -6.27
CA GLU A 161 -7.89 21.47 -7.60
C GLU A 161 -6.54 21.68 -8.29
N LEU A 162 -6.50 21.44 -9.59
CA LEU A 162 -5.37 21.83 -10.42
C LEU A 162 -5.34 23.36 -10.63
N ASP A 163 -4.16 23.92 -10.79
CA ASP A 163 -4.04 25.28 -11.32
C ASP A 163 -4.49 25.33 -12.80
N ALA A 164 -4.81 26.52 -13.30
CA ALA A 164 -5.38 26.67 -14.64
C ALA A 164 -4.47 26.15 -15.77
N GLU A 165 -3.15 26.26 -15.61
CA GLU A 165 -2.17 25.73 -16.58
C GLU A 165 -2.16 24.20 -16.57
N ALA A 166 -2.15 23.59 -15.39
CA ALA A 166 -2.21 22.14 -15.24
C ALA A 166 -3.54 21.58 -15.78
N GLU A 167 -4.64 22.28 -15.56
CA GLU A 167 -5.95 21.87 -16.09
C GLU A 167 -5.97 21.90 -17.62
N GLU A 168 -5.41 22.96 -18.25
CA GLU A 168 -5.29 23.05 -19.70
C GLU A 168 -4.44 21.90 -20.27
N LEU A 169 -3.29 21.60 -19.65
CA LEU A 169 -2.43 20.49 -20.03
C LEU A 169 -3.14 19.14 -19.93
N MET A 170 -3.83 18.89 -18.83
CA MET A 170 -4.58 17.65 -18.66
C MET A 170 -5.74 17.52 -19.64
N ASN A 171 -6.44 18.61 -19.95
CA ASN A 171 -7.48 18.63 -20.96
C ASN A 171 -6.93 18.33 -22.37
N ALA A 172 -5.76 18.87 -22.72
CA ALA A 172 -5.07 18.53 -23.96
C ALA A 172 -4.64 17.06 -24.01
N LEU A 173 -4.07 16.56 -22.92
CA LEU A 173 -3.68 15.14 -22.78
C LEU A 173 -4.86 14.21 -23.04
N TYR A 174 -6.03 14.52 -22.50
CA TYR A 174 -7.24 13.71 -22.66
C TYR A 174 -7.80 13.66 -24.10
N GLN A 175 -7.30 14.47 -25.02
CA GLN A 175 -7.65 14.40 -26.43
C GLN A 175 -6.76 13.43 -27.24
N ILE A 176 -5.67 12.94 -26.65
CA ILE A 176 -4.75 12.01 -27.31
C ILE A 176 -5.45 10.66 -27.45
N PRO A 177 -5.53 10.07 -28.67
CA PRO A 177 -6.08 8.74 -28.85
C PRO A 177 -5.30 7.68 -28.05
N HIS A 178 -6.04 6.74 -27.47
CA HIS A 178 -5.47 5.62 -26.69
C HIS A 178 -4.79 6.04 -25.37
N ILE A 179 -5.02 7.26 -24.90
CA ILE A 179 -4.63 7.62 -23.52
C ILE A 179 -5.39 6.75 -22.52
N ALA A 180 -4.80 6.55 -21.35
CA ALA A 180 -5.46 5.86 -20.23
C ALA A 180 -6.80 6.55 -19.86
N ASP A 181 -7.72 5.81 -19.26
CA ASP A 181 -9.01 6.35 -18.81
C ASP A 181 -8.77 7.55 -17.89
N ARG A 182 -9.54 8.63 -18.13
CA ARG A 182 -9.47 9.87 -17.36
C ARG A 182 -9.64 9.66 -15.86
N GLN A 183 -10.46 8.68 -15.47
CA GLN A 183 -10.70 8.35 -14.07
C GLN A 183 -9.41 7.92 -13.37
N LEU A 184 -8.50 7.23 -14.05
CA LEU A 184 -7.22 6.79 -13.49
C LEU A 184 -6.32 7.96 -13.08
N PHE A 185 -6.44 9.11 -13.72
CA PHE A 185 -5.68 10.31 -13.36
C PHE A 185 -6.23 11.05 -12.13
N GLN A 186 -7.49 10.79 -11.76
CA GLN A 186 -8.11 11.36 -10.56
C GLN A 186 -7.83 10.53 -9.30
N VAL A 187 -7.38 9.30 -9.47
CA VAL A 187 -7.06 8.40 -8.36
C VAL A 187 -5.77 8.87 -7.69
N TYR A 188 -5.84 9.03 -6.37
CA TYR A 188 -4.68 9.31 -5.53
C TYR A 188 -3.99 8.01 -5.12
N GLN A 189 -4.77 7.00 -4.70
CA GLN A 189 -4.26 5.74 -4.18
C GLN A 189 -5.21 4.60 -4.56
N TYR A 190 -4.64 3.43 -4.88
CA TYR A 190 -5.37 2.17 -5.04
C TYR A 190 -5.37 1.38 -3.73
N VAL A 191 -6.49 0.72 -3.42
CA VAL A 191 -6.69 -0.13 -2.25
C VAL A 191 -7.26 -1.47 -2.66
#